data_c4d10402be40fe874fe4eae90be4211a
#
_entry.id   c4d10402be40fe874fe4eae90be4211a
#
_cell.length_a   1.000
_cell.length_b   1.000
_cell.length_c   1.000
_cell.angle_alpha   90.00
_cell.angle_beta   90.00
_cell.angle_gamma   90.00
#
_symmetry.space_group_name_H-M   'P 1'
#
loop_
_entity.id
_entity.type
_entity.pdbx_description
1 polymer ?
#
loop_
_entity_poly.entity_id
_entity_poly.type
_entity_poly.pdbx_seq_one_letter_code
_entity_poly.pdbx_strand_id
1 'polypeptide(L)'
;MTERLAIVGLGGSLARTSRSLAALRVALDGAAEAGATTTLLDLRELDLHMYNPDHEGEPPPAATRLMEACYGANGMLWSSPMYQGTISGAFKNALDWLHALGSREPPFLHDQVIGLISAAGGSQGLQAINTMEFAVRALRGWAVPYVVPVASAYRVFDSEGRLTDESVELQLRTLGAEVVRVATRFADDSTAQRARACEESAELVAAAG
;
A
#
# COMPACT_ATOMS: atom_id res chain seq x y z
N MET A 1 26.02 0.99 4.08
CA MET A 1 24.88 0.06 4.32
C MET A 1 23.71 0.67 3.57
N THR A 2 23.25 0.04 2.50
CA THR A 2 22.03 0.47 1.79
C THR A 2 20.85 0.39 2.77
N GLU A 3 20.16 1.49 2.93
CA GLU A 3 18.95 1.55 3.76
C GLU A 3 17.91 0.57 3.19
N ARG A 4 17.28 -0.23 4.07
CA ARG A 4 16.25 -1.18 3.62
C ARG A 4 15.01 -0.44 3.19
N LEU A 5 14.41 -0.85 2.07
CA LEU A 5 13.15 -0.28 1.62
C LEU A 5 12.03 -0.52 2.66
N ALA A 6 11.22 0.51 2.88
CA ALA A 6 10.04 0.44 3.73
C ALA A 6 8.80 0.09 2.90
N ILE A 7 8.18 -1.05 3.17
CA ILE A 7 6.93 -1.49 2.53
C ILE A 7 5.80 -1.46 3.55
N VAL A 8 4.75 -0.71 3.23
CA VAL A 8 3.57 -0.56 4.08
C VAL A 8 2.41 -1.37 3.52
N GLY A 9 1.87 -2.28 4.33
CA GLY A 9 0.62 -2.97 4.03
C GLY A 9 -0.57 -2.19 4.59
N LEU A 10 -1.50 -1.79 3.73
CA LEU A 10 -2.75 -1.14 4.11
C LEU A 10 -3.92 -2.05 3.74
N GLY A 11 -4.76 -2.39 4.71
CA GLY A 11 -5.93 -3.17 4.34
C GLY A 11 -6.60 -3.91 5.47
N GLY A 12 -7.30 -4.96 5.05
CA GLY A 12 -8.15 -5.74 5.90
C GLY A 12 -9.62 -5.31 5.82
N SER A 13 -10.36 -5.69 6.82
CA SER A 13 -11.75 -5.31 7.03
C SER A 13 -12.01 -5.14 8.51
N LEU A 14 -13.14 -4.59 8.88
CA LEU A 14 -13.53 -4.46 10.29
C LEU A 14 -13.95 -5.80 10.94
N ALA A 15 -13.98 -6.90 10.17
CA ALA A 15 -14.29 -8.22 10.68
C ALA A 15 -13.19 -8.74 11.63
N ARG A 16 -13.58 -9.49 12.66
CA ARG A 16 -12.62 -10.10 13.61
C ARG A 16 -11.66 -11.06 12.90
N THR A 17 -12.19 -11.89 12.00
CA THR A 17 -11.40 -12.76 11.13
C THR A 17 -11.48 -12.21 9.72
N SER A 18 -10.43 -11.50 9.30
CA SER A 18 -10.35 -10.84 8.00
C SER A 18 -9.43 -11.61 7.05
N ARG A 19 -10.00 -12.25 6.03
CA ARG A 19 -9.24 -12.97 5.01
C ARG A 19 -8.38 -12.03 4.16
N SER A 20 -8.86 -10.83 3.89
CA SER A 20 -8.07 -9.81 3.20
C SER A 20 -6.86 -9.36 4.02
N LEU A 21 -6.99 -9.25 5.35
CA LEU A 21 -5.86 -8.99 6.23
C LEU A 21 -4.87 -10.15 6.26
N ALA A 22 -5.37 -11.39 6.31
CA ALA A 22 -4.53 -12.58 6.27
C ALA A 22 -3.72 -12.67 4.97
N ALA A 23 -4.36 -12.41 3.82
CA ALA A 23 -3.67 -12.33 2.53
C ALA A 23 -2.60 -11.23 2.51
N LEU A 24 -2.91 -10.07 3.08
CA LEU A 24 -1.95 -8.96 3.19
C LEU A 24 -0.72 -9.34 4.01
N ARG A 25 -0.89 -10.04 5.12
CA ARG A 25 0.23 -10.52 5.97
C ARG A 25 1.18 -11.42 5.18
N VAL A 26 0.64 -12.39 4.43
CA VAL A 26 1.44 -13.29 3.58
C VAL A 26 2.23 -12.51 2.51
N ALA A 27 1.62 -11.51 1.90
CA ALA A 27 2.32 -10.67 0.94
C ALA A 27 3.42 -9.80 1.59
N LEU A 28 3.18 -9.29 2.81
CA LEU A 28 4.20 -8.58 3.59
C LEU A 28 5.36 -9.50 3.99
N ASP A 29 5.08 -10.77 4.32
CA ASP A 29 6.13 -11.76 4.57
C ASP A 29 7.01 -11.95 3.33
N GLY A 30 6.41 -12.03 2.13
CA GLY A 30 7.15 -12.08 0.87
C GLY A 30 8.01 -10.85 0.60
N ALA A 31 7.53 -9.66 0.98
CA ALA A 31 8.31 -8.42 0.90
C ALA A 31 9.48 -8.44 1.92
N ALA A 32 9.26 -8.93 3.13
CA ALA A 32 10.31 -9.06 4.15
C ALA A 32 11.39 -10.07 3.72
N GLU A 33 11.01 -11.20 3.14
CA GLU A 33 11.93 -12.20 2.56
C GLU A 33 12.76 -11.60 1.40
N ALA A 34 12.19 -10.65 0.66
CA ALA A 34 12.89 -9.89 -0.38
C ALA A 34 13.80 -8.77 0.18
N GLY A 35 13.92 -8.64 1.52
CA GLY A 35 14.86 -7.75 2.20
C GLY A 35 14.27 -6.39 2.63
N ALA A 36 12.99 -6.16 2.48
CA ALA A 36 12.33 -4.93 2.94
C ALA A 36 12.06 -4.94 4.46
N THR A 37 11.90 -3.76 5.05
CA THR A 37 11.21 -3.59 6.33
C THR A 37 9.72 -3.43 6.07
N THR A 38 8.87 -4.11 6.85
CA THR A 38 7.43 -4.11 6.62
C THR A 38 6.66 -3.51 7.79
N THR A 39 5.62 -2.75 7.51
CA THR A 39 4.68 -2.20 8.50
C THR A 39 3.26 -2.54 8.09
N LEU A 40 2.46 -3.07 8.99
CA LEU A 40 1.05 -3.37 8.76
C LEU A 40 0.15 -2.29 9.35
N LEU A 41 -0.74 -1.76 8.52
CA LEU A 41 -1.84 -0.87 8.90
C LEU A 41 -3.16 -1.65 8.79
N ASP A 42 -3.59 -2.27 9.89
CA ASP A 42 -4.87 -2.95 9.99
C ASP A 42 -5.99 -1.92 10.18
N LEU A 43 -6.94 -1.88 9.26
CA LEU A 43 -8.06 -0.92 9.28
C LEU A 43 -8.93 -1.05 10.53
N ARG A 44 -9.01 -2.24 11.11
CA ARG A 44 -9.75 -2.45 12.34
C ARG A 44 -9.03 -1.85 13.56
N GLU A 45 -7.70 -1.98 13.63
CA GLU A 45 -6.89 -1.41 14.71
C GLU A 45 -6.74 0.11 14.59
N LEU A 46 -6.72 0.62 13.35
CA LEU A 46 -6.70 2.07 13.10
C LEU A 46 -7.97 2.75 13.58
N ASP A 47 -9.12 2.07 13.48
CA ASP A 47 -10.43 2.59 13.90
C ASP A 47 -10.70 4.02 13.41
N LEU A 48 -10.49 4.25 12.12
CA LEU A 48 -10.57 5.56 11.50
C LEU A 48 -12.01 6.10 11.53
N HIS A 49 -12.19 7.29 12.06
CA HIS A 49 -13.42 8.04 11.83
C HIS A 49 -13.69 8.21 10.34
N MET A 50 -14.96 8.40 9.97
CA MET A 50 -15.31 8.73 8.60
C MET A 50 -14.63 10.06 8.22
N TYR A 51 -13.93 10.07 7.07
CA TYR A 51 -13.31 11.28 6.55
C TYR A 51 -14.37 12.36 6.30
N ASN A 52 -14.08 13.55 6.78
CA ASN A 52 -14.89 14.75 6.55
C ASN A 52 -13.97 15.85 6.02
N PRO A 53 -14.18 16.37 4.80
CA PRO A 53 -13.38 17.45 4.24
C PRO A 53 -13.50 18.76 5.01
N ASP A 54 -14.61 18.95 5.74
CA ASP A 54 -14.86 20.15 6.56
C ASP A 54 -14.30 20.01 8.00
N HIS A 55 -13.49 18.97 8.24
CA HIS A 55 -12.87 18.80 9.55
C HIS A 55 -11.87 19.93 9.82
N GLU A 56 -12.18 20.73 10.83
CA GLU A 56 -11.30 21.80 11.29
C GLU A 56 -10.31 21.29 12.34
N GLY A 57 -9.04 21.68 12.23
CA GLY A 57 -7.98 21.28 13.15
C GLY A 57 -7.09 20.17 12.67
N GLU A 58 -6.29 19.61 13.58
CA GLU A 58 -5.36 18.52 13.26
C GLU A 58 -6.10 17.20 13.02
N PRO A 59 -5.64 16.38 12.06
CA PRO A 59 -6.20 15.06 11.84
C PRO A 59 -6.11 14.20 13.11
N PRO A 60 -7.10 13.30 13.37
CA PRO A 60 -7.03 12.37 14.48
C PRO A 60 -5.73 11.54 14.45
N PRO A 61 -5.18 11.13 15.62
CA PRO A 61 -3.89 10.40 15.67
C PRO A 61 -3.82 9.15 14.79
N ALA A 62 -4.94 8.43 14.63
CA ALA A 62 -5.01 7.27 13.74
C ALA A 62 -4.86 7.67 12.26
N ALA A 63 -5.47 8.78 11.85
CA ALA A 63 -5.33 9.31 10.49
C ALA A 63 -3.92 9.85 10.24
N THR A 64 -3.32 10.55 11.21
CA THR A 64 -1.92 10.99 11.15
C THR A 64 -0.98 9.79 11.00
N ARG A 65 -1.16 8.73 11.81
CA ARG A 65 -0.37 7.49 11.69
C ARG A 65 -0.50 6.86 10.30
N LEU A 66 -1.72 6.80 9.75
CA LEU A 66 -1.96 6.30 8.40
C LEU A 66 -1.20 7.13 7.37
N MET A 67 -1.39 8.44 7.40
CA MET A 67 -0.80 9.36 6.41
C MET A 67 0.73 9.34 6.44
N GLU A 68 1.35 9.43 7.62
CA GLU A 68 2.80 9.44 7.75
C GLU A 68 3.42 8.09 7.32
N ALA A 69 2.81 6.96 7.70
CA ALA A 69 3.28 5.66 7.29
C ALA A 69 3.18 5.46 5.76
N CYS A 70 2.04 5.87 5.16
CA CYS A 70 1.86 5.78 3.71
C CYS A 70 2.81 6.72 2.96
N TYR A 71 3.00 7.95 3.44
CA TYR A 71 3.86 8.95 2.79
C TYR A 71 5.35 8.56 2.83
N GLY A 72 5.81 8.01 3.95
CA GLY A 72 7.21 7.60 4.13
C GLY A 72 7.57 6.25 3.50
N ALA A 73 6.62 5.53 2.91
CA ALA A 73 6.86 4.23 2.30
C ALA A 73 7.57 4.34 0.94
N ASN A 74 8.46 3.39 0.62
CA ASN A 74 9.00 3.22 -0.73
C ASN A 74 8.02 2.45 -1.63
N GLY A 75 7.14 1.64 -1.03
CA GLY A 75 6.10 0.92 -1.72
C GLY A 75 5.03 0.44 -0.75
N MET A 76 3.91 -0.01 -1.29
CA MET A 76 2.76 -0.43 -0.51
C MET A 76 2.16 -1.74 -1.04
N LEU A 77 1.50 -2.46 -0.14
CA LEU A 77 0.62 -3.57 -0.47
C LEU A 77 -0.80 -3.21 0.01
N TRP A 78 -1.74 -3.12 -0.90
CA TRP A 78 -3.12 -2.81 -0.60
C TRP A 78 -3.99 -4.06 -0.66
N SER A 79 -4.80 -4.29 0.36
CA SER A 79 -5.71 -5.44 0.39
C SER A 79 -7.10 -5.05 0.86
N SER A 80 -8.11 -5.31 0.05
CA SER A 80 -9.50 -5.08 0.40
C SER A 80 -10.36 -6.33 0.17
N PRO A 81 -11.33 -6.63 1.04
CA PRO A 81 -12.39 -7.55 0.66
C PRO A 81 -13.22 -6.91 -0.46
N MET A 82 -13.75 -7.74 -1.35
CA MET A 82 -14.76 -7.29 -2.31
C MET A 82 -16.15 -7.35 -1.67
N TYR A 83 -16.73 -6.17 -1.44
CA TYR A 83 -18.12 -6.03 -0.95
C TYR A 83 -18.97 -5.33 -2.00
N GLN A 84 -20.10 -5.93 -2.35
CA GLN A 84 -21.04 -5.35 -3.32
C GLN A 84 -20.39 -4.86 -4.63
N GLY A 85 -19.44 -5.64 -5.15
CA GLY A 85 -18.78 -5.37 -6.43
C GLY A 85 -17.59 -4.41 -6.39
N THR A 86 -17.16 -3.95 -5.21
CA THR A 86 -16.05 -2.99 -5.10
C THR A 86 -15.27 -3.17 -3.79
N ILE A 87 -14.36 -2.26 -3.48
CA ILE A 87 -13.61 -2.20 -2.22
C ILE A 87 -14.53 -1.97 -1.02
N SER A 88 -14.09 -2.36 0.17
CA SER A 88 -14.85 -2.09 1.39
C SER A 88 -14.91 -0.59 1.70
N GLY A 89 -16.00 -0.16 2.34
CA GLY A 89 -16.14 1.24 2.79
C GLY A 89 -15.03 1.66 3.76
N ALA A 90 -14.57 0.75 4.63
CA ALA A 90 -13.46 1.02 5.53
C ALA A 90 -12.16 1.28 4.77
N PHE A 91 -11.89 0.51 3.70
CA PHE A 91 -10.71 0.73 2.86
C PHE A 91 -10.83 2.05 2.08
N LYS A 92 -12.01 2.34 1.51
CA LYS A 92 -12.23 3.62 0.83
C LYS A 92 -12.06 4.81 1.77
N ASN A 93 -12.57 4.71 3.00
CA ASN A 93 -12.40 5.73 4.02
C ASN A 93 -10.90 5.99 4.34
N ALA A 94 -10.09 4.93 4.44
CA ALA A 94 -8.65 5.10 4.64
C ALA A 94 -7.98 5.84 3.46
N LEU A 95 -8.39 5.54 2.22
CA LEU A 95 -7.90 6.28 1.05
C LEU A 95 -8.33 7.74 1.04
N ASP A 96 -9.54 8.05 1.55
CA ASP A 96 -10.01 9.44 1.63
C ASP A 96 -9.19 10.27 2.62
N TRP A 97 -8.72 9.69 3.73
CA TRP A 97 -7.79 10.35 4.64
C TRP A 97 -6.45 10.74 3.99
N LEU A 98 -6.02 10.03 2.93
CA LEU A 98 -4.80 10.38 2.18
C LEU A 98 -4.96 11.68 1.36
N HIS A 99 -6.18 12.26 1.28
CA HIS A 99 -6.41 13.55 0.62
C HIS A 99 -5.49 14.66 1.19
N ALA A 100 -5.24 14.65 2.48
CA ALA A 100 -4.38 15.62 3.14
C ALA A 100 -2.91 15.60 2.65
N LEU A 101 -2.47 14.49 2.04
CA LEU A 101 -1.14 14.40 1.43
C LEU A 101 -1.00 15.22 0.14
N GLY A 102 -2.10 15.76 -0.38
CA GLY A 102 -2.08 16.61 -1.57
C GLY A 102 -1.30 17.91 -1.40
N SER A 103 -1.11 18.39 -0.16
CA SER A 103 -0.32 19.58 0.17
C SER A 103 1.17 19.29 0.42
N ARG A 104 1.58 18.02 0.38
CA ARG A 104 2.99 17.61 0.55
C ARG A 104 3.78 17.80 -0.76
N GLU A 105 5.11 17.83 -0.65
CA GLU A 105 6.03 17.88 -1.78
C GLU A 105 7.03 16.73 -1.69
N PRO A 106 6.96 15.74 -2.61
CA PRO A 106 5.95 15.54 -3.67
C PRO A 106 4.57 15.20 -3.10
N PRO A 107 3.46 15.49 -3.84
CA PRO A 107 2.11 15.27 -3.31
C PRO A 107 1.66 13.81 -3.39
N PHE A 108 0.79 13.42 -2.47
CA PHE A 108 0.17 12.09 -2.39
C PHE A 108 1.19 10.96 -2.25
N LEU A 109 1.05 9.91 -3.07
CA LEU A 109 1.90 8.72 -3.12
C LEU A 109 2.80 8.73 -4.36
N HIS A 110 3.33 9.90 -4.69
CA HIS A 110 4.15 10.11 -5.87
C HIS A 110 5.34 9.13 -5.90
N ASP A 111 5.48 8.41 -7.01
CA ASP A 111 6.50 7.39 -7.27
C ASP A 111 6.50 6.17 -6.34
N GLN A 112 5.48 6.01 -5.49
CA GLN A 112 5.35 4.79 -4.69
C GLN A 112 4.78 3.63 -5.52
N VAL A 113 5.35 2.45 -5.31
CA VAL A 113 4.99 1.21 -6.00
C VAL A 113 3.94 0.45 -5.19
N ILE A 114 2.81 0.11 -5.79
CA ILE A 114 1.66 -0.43 -5.07
C ILE A 114 1.23 -1.79 -5.65
N GLY A 115 1.29 -2.83 -4.83
CA GLY A 115 0.75 -4.16 -5.13
C GLY A 115 -0.69 -4.30 -4.63
N LEU A 116 -1.55 -4.96 -5.42
CA LEU A 116 -2.98 -5.01 -5.17
C LEU A 116 -3.48 -6.43 -4.91
N ILE A 117 -4.24 -6.58 -3.83
CA ILE A 117 -4.83 -7.84 -3.36
C ILE A 117 -6.32 -7.63 -3.13
N SER A 118 -7.15 -8.58 -3.53
CA SER A 118 -8.54 -8.63 -3.09
C SER A 118 -8.90 -10.00 -2.55
N ALA A 119 -9.81 -10.07 -1.59
CA ALA A 119 -10.40 -11.32 -1.10
C ALA A 119 -11.91 -11.30 -1.32
N ALA A 120 -12.40 -12.19 -2.17
CA ALA A 120 -13.81 -12.27 -2.54
C ALA A 120 -14.44 -13.62 -2.17
N GLY A 121 -15.72 -13.60 -1.82
CA GLY A 121 -16.50 -14.83 -1.62
C GLY A 121 -16.77 -15.60 -2.91
N GLY A 122 -16.80 -14.90 -4.05
CA GLY A 122 -16.95 -15.47 -5.40
C GLY A 122 -15.69 -15.30 -6.24
N SER A 123 -15.85 -15.29 -7.56
CA SER A 123 -14.77 -15.17 -8.55
C SER A 123 -14.46 -13.70 -8.96
N GLN A 124 -15.24 -12.75 -8.51
CA GLN A 124 -15.23 -11.36 -9.04
C GLN A 124 -14.24 -10.43 -8.33
N GLY A 125 -13.20 -10.97 -7.68
CA GLY A 125 -12.20 -10.18 -6.93
C GLY A 125 -11.51 -9.09 -7.75
N LEU A 126 -11.37 -9.28 -9.07
CA LEU A 126 -10.79 -8.28 -9.97
C LEU A 126 -11.54 -6.93 -9.97
N GLN A 127 -12.84 -6.90 -9.65
CA GLN A 127 -13.59 -5.64 -9.60
C GLN A 127 -13.04 -4.71 -8.49
N ALA A 128 -12.71 -5.28 -7.33
CA ALA A 128 -12.09 -4.50 -6.25
C ALA A 128 -10.67 -4.06 -6.62
N ILE A 129 -9.90 -4.89 -7.31
CA ILE A 129 -8.57 -4.55 -7.82
C ILE A 129 -8.65 -3.39 -8.81
N ASN A 130 -9.53 -3.44 -9.79
CA ASN A 130 -9.73 -2.36 -10.76
C ASN A 130 -10.08 -1.04 -10.04
N THR A 131 -10.92 -1.09 -9.01
CA THR A 131 -11.23 0.10 -8.21
C THR A 131 -9.98 0.65 -7.49
N MET A 132 -9.15 -0.24 -6.93
CA MET A 132 -7.89 0.18 -6.30
C MET A 132 -6.92 0.78 -7.33
N GLU A 133 -6.82 0.24 -8.53
CA GLU A 133 -5.98 0.81 -9.60
C GLU A 133 -6.37 2.27 -9.94
N PHE A 134 -7.68 2.57 -10.00
CA PHE A 134 -8.13 3.95 -10.17
C PHE A 134 -7.66 4.85 -9.02
N ALA A 135 -7.73 4.35 -7.78
CA ALA A 135 -7.28 5.10 -6.62
C ALA A 135 -5.75 5.29 -6.60
N VAL A 136 -4.97 4.27 -7.00
CA VAL A 136 -3.51 4.38 -7.15
C VAL A 136 -3.16 5.52 -8.11
N ARG A 137 -3.80 5.58 -9.27
CA ARG A 137 -3.57 6.64 -10.27
C ARG A 137 -4.00 8.01 -9.75
N ALA A 138 -5.13 8.10 -9.05
CA ALA A 138 -5.60 9.34 -8.45
C ALA A 138 -4.61 9.87 -7.40
N LEU A 139 -3.96 8.97 -6.66
CA LEU A 139 -2.94 9.29 -5.66
C LEU A 139 -1.51 9.33 -6.25
N ARG A 140 -1.34 9.28 -7.57
CA ARG A 140 -0.06 9.40 -8.31
C ARG A 140 0.95 8.29 -8.04
N GLY A 141 0.50 7.13 -7.55
CA GLY A 141 1.32 5.94 -7.38
C GLY A 141 1.42 5.07 -8.65
N TRP A 142 2.20 4.01 -8.57
CA TRP A 142 2.46 3.03 -9.64
C TRP A 142 1.94 1.66 -9.22
N ALA A 143 0.85 1.19 -9.81
CA ALA A 143 0.39 -0.18 -9.60
C ALA A 143 1.30 -1.17 -10.32
N VAL A 144 1.77 -2.23 -9.62
CA VAL A 144 2.47 -3.31 -10.31
C VAL A 144 1.48 -4.11 -11.18
N PRO A 145 1.92 -4.60 -12.35
CA PRO A 145 1.03 -5.36 -13.24
C PRO A 145 0.55 -6.69 -12.64
N TYR A 146 1.33 -7.28 -11.73
CA TYR A 146 0.98 -8.51 -11.05
C TYR A 146 0.02 -8.22 -9.90
N VAL A 147 -1.18 -8.80 -9.94
CA VAL A 147 -2.23 -8.62 -8.93
C VAL A 147 -2.73 -9.96 -8.42
N VAL A 148 -3.25 -10.02 -7.19
CA VAL A 148 -3.73 -11.27 -6.58
C VAL A 148 -5.21 -11.16 -6.17
N PRO A 149 -6.15 -11.52 -7.06
CA PRO A 149 -7.57 -11.64 -6.73
C PRO A 149 -7.86 -13.01 -6.11
N VAL A 150 -7.89 -13.10 -4.79
CA VAL A 150 -8.22 -14.35 -4.09
C VAL A 150 -9.72 -14.62 -4.22
N ALA A 151 -10.06 -15.55 -5.11
CA ALA A 151 -11.43 -16.00 -5.32
C ALA A 151 -11.84 -17.05 -4.28
N SER A 152 -13.13 -17.17 -4.02
CA SER A 152 -13.69 -18.16 -3.09
C SER A 152 -12.92 -18.22 -1.76
N ALA A 153 -12.63 -17.07 -1.19
CA ALA A 153 -11.73 -16.92 -0.03
C ALA A 153 -12.12 -17.83 1.17
N TYR A 154 -13.38 -18.26 1.27
CA TYR A 154 -13.83 -19.23 2.28
C TYR A 154 -13.28 -20.65 2.09
N ARG A 155 -12.72 -20.98 0.91
CA ARG A 155 -12.06 -22.26 0.62
C ARG A 155 -10.54 -22.18 0.78
N VAL A 156 -10.00 -20.99 0.61
CA VAL A 156 -8.55 -20.70 0.62
C VAL A 156 -8.04 -20.45 2.04
N PHE A 157 -8.93 -20.03 2.93
CA PHE A 157 -8.62 -19.79 4.34
C PHE A 157 -9.49 -20.69 5.24
N ASP A 158 -8.89 -21.20 6.32
CA ASP A 158 -9.61 -21.97 7.35
C ASP A 158 -10.52 -21.06 8.23
N SER A 159 -11.19 -21.68 9.22
CA SER A 159 -12.08 -20.97 10.15
C SER A 159 -11.34 -19.96 11.06
N GLU A 160 -10.03 -20.14 11.25
CA GLU A 160 -9.18 -19.23 12.02
C GLU A 160 -8.55 -18.14 11.16
N GLY A 161 -8.82 -18.16 9.84
CA GLY A 161 -8.29 -17.21 8.88
C GLY A 161 -6.86 -17.50 8.42
N ARG A 162 -6.35 -18.72 8.66
CA ARG A 162 -5.04 -19.14 8.15
C ARG A 162 -5.17 -19.60 6.71
N LEU A 163 -4.22 -19.19 5.87
CA LEU A 163 -4.13 -19.60 4.47
C LEU A 163 -3.80 -21.10 4.39
N THR A 164 -4.53 -21.83 3.56
CA THR A 164 -4.38 -23.29 3.38
C THR A 164 -4.08 -23.69 1.94
N ASP A 165 -4.08 -22.76 1.01
CA ASP A 165 -3.81 -22.97 -0.42
C ASP A 165 -2.38 -22.48 -0.76
N GLU A 166 -1.48 -23.45 -1.03
CA GLU A 166 -0.07 -23.16 -1.34
C GLU A 166 0.11 -22.34 -2.62
N SER A 167 -0.78 -22.50 -3.60
CA SER A 167 -0.71 -21.73 -4.85
C SER A 167 -1.01 -20.24 -4.61
N VAL A 168 -2.03 -19.97 -3.78
CA VAL A 168 -2.37 -18.60 -3.39
C VAL A 168 -1.28 -18.00 -2.48
N GLU A 169 -0.69 -18.82 -1.59
CA GLU A 169 0.44 -18.38 -0.78
C GLU A 169 1.62 -17.92 -1.65
N LEU A 170 2.00 -18.74 -2.62
CA LEU A 170 3.07 -18.42 -3.55
C LEU A 170 2.77 -17.12 -4.33
N GLN A 171 1.53 -16.95 -4.80
CA GLN A 171 1.13 -15.72 -5.51
C GLN A 171 1.26 -14.48 -4.62
N LEU A 172 0.83 -14.54 -3.37
CA LEU A 172 0.90 -13.44 -2.43
C LEU A 172 2.35 -13.08 -2.08
N ARG A 173 3.21 -14.06 -1.80
CA ARG A 173 4.65 -13.86 -1.56
C ARG A 173 5.34 -13.27 -2.80
N THR A 174 5.01 -13.79 -3.99
CA THR A 174 5.51 -13.25 -5.26
C THR A 174 5.14 -11.78 -5.44
N LEU A 175 3.89 -11.40 -5.13
CA LEU A 175 3.47 -9.99 -5.19
C LEU A 175 4.29 -9.12 -4.24
N GLY A 176 4.52 -9.57 -3.01
CA GLY A 176 5.36 -8.85 -2.04
C GLY A 176 6.77 -8.62 -2.55
N ALA A 177 7.42 -9.67 -3.07
CA ALA A 177 8.74 -9.59 -3.67
C ALA A 177 8.78 -8.69 -4.91
N GLU A 178 7.72 -8.73 -5.73
CA GLU A 178 7.60 -7.89 -6.93
C GLU A 178 7.52 -6.39 -6.59
N VAL A 179 6.76 -6.02 -5.55
CA VAL A 179 6.72 -4.63 -5.06
C VAL A 179 8.11 -4.18 -4.64
N VAL A 180 8.85 -4.98 -3.87
CA VAL A 180 10.23 -4.65 -3.45
C VAL A 180 11.14 -4.49 -4.67
N ARG A 181 11.08 -5.43 -5.62
CA ARG A 181 11.90 -5.39 -6.84
C ARG A 181 11.69 -4.12 -7.66
N VAL A 182 10.42 -3.70 -7.81
CA VAL A 182 10.08 -2.49 -8.57
C VAL A 182 10.41 -1.23 -7.76
N ALA A 183 10.09 -1.20 -6.47
CA ALA A 183 10.39 -0.06 -5.59
C ALA A 183 11.90 0.24 -5.52
N THR A 184 12.76 -0.78 -5.60
CA THR A 184 14.21 -0.59 -5.69
C THR A 184 14.60 0.29 -6.88
N ARG A 185 13.95 0.13 -8.04
CA ARG A 185 14.24 0.94 -9.24
C ARG A 185 13.89 2.41 -9.02
N PHE A 186 12.75 2.69 -8.39
CA PHE A 186 12.35 4.07 -8.08
C PHE A 186 13.26 4.71 -7.01
N ALA A 187 13.68 3.94 -6.00
CA ALA A 187 14.60 4.42 -4.98
C ALA A 187 15.97 4.79 -5.55
N ASP A 188 16.50 3.98 -6.47
CA ASP A 188 17.78 4.25 -7.15
C ASP A 188 17.68 5.56 -7.98
N ASP A 189 16.58 5.75 -8.72
CA ASP A 189 16.37 6.95 -9.54
C ASP A 189 16.23 8.21 -8.68
N SER A 190 15.48 8.15 -7.57
CA SER A 190 15.31 9.28 -6.66
C SER A 190 16.61 9.67 -5.97
N THR A 191 17.45 8.71 -5.63
CA THR A 191 18.78 8.95 -5.07
C THR A 191 19.71 9.59 -6.10
N ALA A 192 19.67 9.12 -7.35
CA ALA A 192 20.45 9.70 -8.44
C ALA A 192 20.01 11.14 -8.78
N GLN A 193 18.71 11.43 -8.75
CA GLN A 193 18.19 12.79 -8.96
C GLN A 193 18.61 13.75 -7.84
N ARG A 194 18.54 13.32 -6.57
CA ARG A 194 19.00 14.13 -5.42
C ARG A 194 20.50 14.41 -5.49
N ALA A 195 21.31 13.44 -5.91
CA ALA A 195 22.75 13.62 -6.10
C ALA A 195 23.02 14.67 -7.18
N ARG A 196 22.38 14.59 -8.35
CA ARG A 196 22.52 15.58 -9.44
C ARG A 196 22.09 16.98 -9.01
N ALA A 197 20.96 17.13 -8.33
CA ALA A 197 20.49 18.42 -7.84
C ALA A 197 21.47 19.04 -6.82
N CYS A 198 22.14 18.22 -6.01
CA CYS A 198 23.16 18.67 -5.08
C CYS A 198 24.43 19.14 -5.80
N GLU A 199 24.86 18.43 -6.85
CA GLU A 199 26.00 18.81 -7.70
C GLU A 199 25.74 20.13 -8.45
N GLU A 200 24.57 20.26 -9.09
CA GLU A 200 24.15 21.48 -9.78
C GLU A 200 24.08 22.70 -8.84
N SER A 201 23.59 22.50 -7.60
CA SER A 201 23.56 23.58 -6.61
C SER A 201 24.97 23.99 -6.16
N ALA A 202 25.88 23.04 -6.02
CA ALA A 202 27.29 23.31 -5.67
C ALA A 202 28.02 24.07 -6.78
N GLU A 203 27.78 23.70 -8.04
CA GLU A 203 28.36 24.39 -9.21
C GLU A 203 27.84 25.83 -9.34
N LEU A 204 26.55 26.07 -9.11
CA LEU A 204 25.95 27.41 -9.11
C LEU A 204 26.54 28.30 -8.02
N VAL A 205 26.79 27.77 -6.83
CA VAL A 205 27.43 28.52 -5.74
C VAL A 205 28.89 28.83 -6.06
N ALA A 206 29.62 27.88 -6.66
CA ALA A 206 31.01 28.10 -7.06
C ALA A 206 31.16 29.08 -8.22
N ALA A 207 30.18 29.20 -9.11
CA ALA A 207 30.17 30.14 -10.23
C ALA A 207 29.75 31.58 -9.83
N ALA A 208 29.16 31.76 -8.65
CA ALA A 208 28.66 33.04 -8.13
C ALA A 208 29.67 33.74 -7.17
N GLY A 209 30.77 33.10 -6.81
CA GLY A 209 31.83 33.61 -5.93
C GLY A 209 33.13 33.85 -6.64
#